data_4358cf108b34ef0cfe3ccfcb5bffee7f
#
_entry.id   4358cf108b34ef0cfe3ccfcb5bffee7f
#
_cell.length_a   1.000
_cell.length_b   1.000
_cell.length_c   1.000
_cell.angle_alpha   90.00
_cell.angle_beta   90.00
_cell.angle_gamma   90.00
#
_symmetry.space_group_name_H-M   'P 1'
#
loop_
_entity.id
_entity.type
_entity.pdbx_description
1 polymer ?
#
loop_
_entity_poly.entity_id
_entity_poly.type
_entity_poly.pdbx_seq_one_letter_code
_entity_poly.pdbx_strand_id
1 'polypeptide(L)'
;MQNIPLGLFYWQWASNILSIGMSAAAALPIIMALTLLAGRRGNARMCIMGTQRLTRLALGLGLLGPLLTAADLAGTLISLGGSLNGITLWDDAVLPYTTTVLAWVGGLCCLWVVAYMDKSSPLTPGLPDDDTTASKSAKGHSLRKGRRNPAPIEGSGTYDQLDGTAMRSRMFLYLLAGICFFAAHALPNWSFSGPPQGMEWGRMVSAVLGTATHNYFTSFAPAGALALLSISVFYSQRTRSSAATPANFAATVDLEKAVRWCALWALIGYIPRCIDRWGLFIGFSFSGQGLPDWLMPQITGLVPLTLAVACWAILFTLRSRLQVLWLNWLALALLVVRQSLPFITYLLKSTA
;
A
#
# COMPACT_ATOMS: atom_id res chain seq x y z
N MET A 1 -29.38 -3.48 22.82
CA MET A 1 -28.24 -2.85 22.11
C MET A 1 -27.69 -1.79 23.03
N GLN A 2 -26.41 -1.91 23.44
CA GLN A 2 -25.77 -0.91 24.30
C GLN A 2 -25.64 0.39 23.51
N ASN A 3 -26.01 1.52 24.13
CA ASN A 3 -25.83 2.85 23.57
C ASN A 3 -24.33 3.13 23.45
N ILE A 4 -23.75 2.84 22.28
CA ILE A 4 -22.36 3.20 21.99
C ILE A 4 -22.27 4.72 21.98
N PRO A 5 -21.37 5.34 22.78
CA PRO A 5 -21.18 6.77 22.75
C PRO A 5 -20.87 7.25 21.33
N LEU A 6 -21.55 8.29 20.86
CA LEU A 6 -21.37 8.84 19.50
C LEU A 6 -19.90 9.10 19.15
N GLY A 7 -19.10 9.55 20.11
CA GLY A 7 -17.65 9.77 19.88
C GLY A 7 -16.90 8.47 19.55
N LEU A 8 -17.22 7.37 20.23
CA LEU A 8 -16.59 6.07 19.96
C LEU A 8 -17.01 5.52 18.58
N PHE A 9 -18.25 5.76 18.19
CA PHE A 9 -18.78 5.39 16.89
C PHE A 9 -18.05 6.12 15.74
N TYR A 10 -17.92 7.46 15.83
CA TYR A 10 -17.18 8.23 14.82
C TYR A 10 -15.69 7.87 14.78
N TRP A 11 -15.09 7.62 15.94
CA TRP A 11 -13.70 7.13 15.99
C TRP A 11 -13.53 5.81 15.24
N GLN A 12 -14.40 4.85 15.49
CA GLN A 12 -14.35 3.54 14.83
C GLN A 12 -14.54 3.66 13.31
N TRP A 13 -15.43 4.54 12.85
CA TRP A 13 -15.58 4.84 11.43
C TRP A 13 -14.30 5.46 10.83
N ALA A 14 -13.74 6.47 11.47
CA ALA A 14 -12.51 7.12 11.02
C ALA A 14 -11.33 6.12 10.99
N SER A 15 -11.17 5.28 12.02
CA SER A 15 -10.10 4.26 12.08
C SER A 15 -10.22 3.25 10.94
N ASN A 16 -11.45 2.84 10.58
CA ASN A 16 -11.66 1.95 9.43
C ASN A 16 -11.25 2.58 8.10
N ILE A 17 -11.48 3.88 7.90
CA ILE A 17 -11.01 4.59 6.70
C ILE A 17 -9.48 4.71 6.72
N LEU A 18 -8.89 5.11 7.85
CA LEU A 18 -7.44 5.22 8.01
C LEU A 18 -6.72 3.88 7.86
N SER A 19 -7.40 2.76 8.19
CA SER A 19 -6.87 1.40 7.99
C SER A 19 -6.58 1.07 6.54
N ILE A 20 -7.22 1.76 5.57
CA ILE A 20 -6.88 1.64 4.14
C ILE A 20 -5.43 2.10 3.90
N GLY A 21 -5.05 3.25 4.46
CA GLY A 21 -3.69 3.77 4.38
C GLY A 21 -2.66 2.89 5.10
N MET A 22 -3.00 2.45 6.31
CA MET A 22 -2.20 1.52 7.09
C MET A 22 -1.96 0.21 6.34
N SER A 23 -3.02 -0.39 5.81
CA SER A 23 -2.92 -1.62 5.01
C SER A 23 -2.05 -1.42 3.78
N ALA A 24 -2.19 -0.29 3.08
CA ALA A 24 -1.33 0.02 1.94
C ALA A 24 0.14 0.07 2.34
N ALA A 25 0.47 0.74 3.44
CA ALA A 25 1.84 0.82 3.94
C ALA A 25 2.45 -0.55 4.23
N ALA A 26 1.64 -1.50 4.73
CA ALA A 26 2.07 -2.84 5.03
C ALA A 26 2.51 -3.65 3.78
N ALA A 27 1.79 -3.52 2.67
CA ALA A 27 2.08 -4.29 1.46
C ALA A 27 3.08 -3.60 0.51
N LEU A 28 3.21 -2.27 0.56
CA LEU A 28 4.12 -1.50 -0.31
C LEU A 28 5.57 -2.03 -0.31
N PRO A 29 6.19 -2.44 0.81
CA PRO A 29 7.56 -2.95 0.82
C PRO A 29 7.74 -4.18 -0.06
N ILE A 30 6.80 -5.11 -0.05
CA ILE A 30 6.87 -6.30 -0.92
C ILE A 30 6.74 -5.89 -2.40
N ILE A 31 5.81 -5.00 -2.73
CA ILE A 31 5.67 -4.46 -4.09
C ILE A 31 6.98 -3.79 -4.53
N MET A 32 7.62 -3.01 -3.66
CA MET A 32 8.90 -2.35 -3.95
C MET A 32 10.03 -3.35 -4.17
N ALA A 33 10.15 -4.37 -3.32
CA ALA A 33 11.14 -5.43 -3.49
C ALA A 33 10.98 -6.14 -4.84
N LEU A 34 9.75 -6.51 -5.20
CA LEU A 34 9.44 -7.17 -6.47
C LEU A 34 9.60 -6.23 -7.67
N THR A 35 9.33 -4.94 -7.50
CA THR A 35 9.57 -3.93 -8.54
C THR A 35 11.07 -3.77 -8.82
N LEU A 36 11.93 -3.75 -7.80
CA LEU A 36 13.38 -3.75 -7.98
C LEU A 36 13.86 -5.03 -8.66
N LEU A 37 13.31 -6.18 -8.28
CA LEU A 37 13.64 -7.46 -8.91
C LEU A 37 13.26 -7.48 -10.41
N ALA A 38 12.07 -6.98 -10.75
CA ALA A 38 11.62 -6.85 -12.13
C ALA A 38 12.48 -5.84 -12.92
N GLY A 39 12.90 -4.76 -12.29
CA GLY A 39 13.76 -3.73 -12.88
C GLY A 39 15.13 -4.23 -13.33
N ARG A 40 15.65 -5.34 -12.75
CA ARG A 40 16.89 -5.99 -13.21
C ARG A 40 16.83 -6.48 -14.65
N ARG A 41 15.62 -6.80 -15.13
CA ARG A 41 15.38 -7.35 -16.48
C ARG A 41 14.90 -6.32 -17.49
N GLY A 42 14.79 -5.06 -17.10
CA GLY A 42 14.20 -4.00 -17.94
C GLY A 42 14.61 -2.60 -17.51
N ASN A 43 13.69 -1.65 -17.50
CA ASN A 43 13.92 -0.25 -17.22
C ASN A 43 14.26 0.01 -15.72
N ALA A 44 15.49 -0.28 -15.30
CA ALA A 44 15.96 -0.15 -13.93
C ALA A 44 15.71 1.25 -13.35
N ARG A 45 15.92 2.30 -14.14
CA ARG A 45 15.77 3.70 -13.71
C ARG A 45 14.35 4.03 -13.22
N MET A 46 13.34 3.67 -14.02
CA MET A 46 11.93 3.95 -13.65
C MET A 46 11.50 3.16 -12.41
N CYS A 47 11.95 1.91 -12.30
CA CYS A 47 11.68 1.08 -11.12
C CYS A 47 12.31 1.68 -9.86
N ILE A 48 13.54 2.18 -9.94
CA ILE A 48 14.25 2.81 -8.81
C ILE A 48 13.56 4.11 -8.37
N MET A 49 13.27 5.01 -9.31
CA MET A 49 12.57 6.26 -8.99
C MET A 49 11.17 6.01 -8.42
N GLY A 50 10.47 5.00 -8.94
CA GLY A 50 9.18 4.57 -8.43
C GLY A 50 9.29 4.07 -6.98
N THR A 51 10.24 3.20 -6.68
CA THR A 51 10.42 2.65 -5.33
C THR A 51 10.81 3.72 -4.31
N GLN A 52 11.67 4.69 -4.66
CA GLN A 52 12.03 5.80 -3.77
C GLN A 52 10.81 6.63 -3.33
N ARG A 53 9.90 6.92 -4.26
CA ARG A 53 8.65 7.64 -3.94
C ARG A 53 7.71 6.81 -3.09
N LEU A 54 7.54 5.54 -3.44
CA LEU A 54 6.70 4.61 -2.69
C LEU A 54 7.25 4.38 -1.28
N THR A 55 8.58 4.41 -1.08
CA THR A 55 9.18 4.33 0.27
C THR A 55 8.74 5.51 1.14
N ARG A 56 8.76 6.73 0.61
CA ARG A 56 8.30 7.92 1.36
C ARG A 56 6.81 7.84 1.67
N LEU A 57 6.00 7.37 0.70
CA LEU A 57 4.58 7.15 0.90
C LEU A 57 4.33 6.08 1.98
N ALA A 58 5.05 4.95 1.91
CA ALA A 58 4.95 3.88 2.89
C ALA A 58 5.37 4.32 4.30
N LEU A 59 6.41 5.16 4.43
CA LEU A 59 6.80 5.74 5.70
C LEU A 59 5.70 6.64 6.28
N GLY A 60 5.16 7.56 5.47
CA GLY A 60 4.10 8.46 5.92
C GLY A 60 2.83 7.71 6.36
N LEU A 61 2.35 6.80 5.53
CA LEU A 61 1.15 6.00 5.84
C LEU A 61 1.40 4.95 6.94
N GLY A 62 2.62 4.43 7.03
CA GLY A 62 3.00 3.42 8.01
C GLY A 62 2.95 3.92 9.45
N LEU A 63 3.06 5.23 9.67
CA LEU A 63 2.85 5.83 10.99
C LEU A 63 1.42 5.65 11.52
N LEU A 64 0.44 5.41 10.64
CA LEU A 64 -0.92 5.09 11.04
C LEU A 64 -1.00 3.74 11.79
N GLY A 65 -0.11 2.79 11.49
CA GLY A 65 -0.09 1.47 12.13
C GLY A 65 0.04 1.55 13.65
N PRO A 66 1.15 2.06 14.20
CA PRO A 66 1.30 2.18 15.64
C PRO A 66 0.28 3.12 16.28
N LEU A 67 -0.15 4.18 15.59
CA LEU A 67 -1.18 5.11 16.10
C LEU A 67 -2.54 4.43 16.26
N LEU A 68 -3.02 3.72 15.25
CA LEU A 68 -4.28 3.00 15.31
C LEU A 68 -4.23 1.84 16.32
N THR A 69 -3.12 1.10 16.37
CA THR A 69 -2.93 0.03 17.35
C THR A 69 -2.93 0.57 18.79
N ALA A 70 -2.29 1.71 19.04
CA ALA A 70 -2.30 2.36 20.35
C ALA A 70 -3.70 2.86 20.73
N ALA A 71 -4.46 3.38 19.77
CA ALA A 71 -5.83 3.81 19.99
C ALA A 71 -6.78 2.64 20.26
N ASP A 72 -6.62 1.51 19.57
CA ASP A 72 -7.38 0.28 19.82
C ASP A 72 -7.08 -0.28 21.21
N LEU A 73 -5.81 -0.25 21.63
CA LEU A 73 -5.42 -0.60 23.00
C LEU A 73 -6.11 0.31 24.01
N ALA A 74 -6.06 1.63 23.81
CA ALA A 74 -6.71 2.58 24.73
C ALA A 74 -8.24 2.32 24.80
N GLY A 75 -8.89 2.07 23.66
CA GLY A 75 -10.31 1.70 23.61
C GLY A 75 -10.62 0.41 24.38
N THR A 76 -9.77 -0.60 24.24
CA THR A 76 -9.90 -1.87 24.97
C THR A 76 -9.75 -1.66 26.49
N LEU A 77 -8.74 -0.89 26.94
CA LEU A 77 -8.51 -0.60 28.35
C LEU A 77 -9.69 0.17 28.96
N ILE A 78 -10.25 1.16 28.24
CA ILE A 78 -11.44 1.91 28.67
C ILE A 78 -12.65 0.99 28.78
N SER A 79 -12.86 0.08 27.82
CA SER A 79 -14.01 -0.84 27.80
C SER A 79 -13.95 -1.88 28.92
N LEU A 80 -12.76 -2.24 29.39
CA LEU A 80 -12.55 -3.13 30.54
C LEU A 80 -12.77 -2.45 31.89
N GLY A 81 -13.20 -1.16 31.91
CA GLY A 81 -13.42 -0.40 33.14
C GLY A 81 -12.12 -0.08 33.89
N GLY A 82 -11.01 -0.08 33.15
CA GLY A 82 -9.70 -0.12 33.73
C GLY A 82 -9.26 1.14 34.44
N SER A 83 -8.93 1.00 35.70
CA SER A 83 -7.87 1.84 36.24
C SER A 83 -6.54 1.31 35.60
N LEU A 84 -5.79 2.20 34.99
CA LEU A 84 -4.47 1.92 34.44
C LEU A 84 -3.44 1.54 35.55
N ASN A 85 -3.90 1.57 36.82
CA ASN A 85 -3.08 1.25 37.98
C ASN A 85 -2.78 -0.24 38.05
N GLY A 86 -1.53 -0.62 37.79
CA GLY A 86 -1.04 -1.99 37.88
C GLY A 86 -0.98 -2.75 36.56
N ILE A 87 -1.47 -2.19 35.46
CA ILE A 87 -1.32 -2.82 34.12
C ILE A 87 0.09 -2.58 33.60
N THR A 88 0.81 -3.65 33.28
CA THR A 88 2.12 -3.58 32.65
C THR A 88 2.02 -3.83 31.15
N LEU A 89 3.02 -3.37 30.38
CA LEU A 89 3.07 -3.60 28.93
C LEU A 89 3.19 -5.09 28.54
N TRP A 90 3.45 -5.94 29.54
CA TRP A 90 3.65 -7.38 29.38
C TRP A 90 2.46 -8.21 29.87
N ASP A 91 1.39 -7.56 30.31
CA ASP A 91 0.16 -8.28 30.67
C ASP A 91 -0.47 -8.92 29.42
N ASP A 92 -1.03 -10.12 29.57
CA ASP A 92 -1.62 -10.91 28.47
C ASP A 92 -2.63 -10.14 27.62
N ALA A 93 -3.35 -9.21 28.25
CA ALA A 93 -4.33 -8.36 27.55
C ALA A 93 -3.66 -7.24 26.70
N VAL A 94 -2.45 -6.81 27.06
CA VAL A 94 -1.74 -5.69 26.43
C VAL A 94 -0.64 -6.17 25.48
N LEU A 95 -0.06 -7.33 25.78
CA LEU A 95 1.08 -7.90 25.07
C LEU A 95 0.87 -8.04 23.53
N PRO A 96 -0.31 -8.47 23.03
CA PRO A 96 -0.56 -8.50 21.58
C PRO A 96 -0.45 -7.13 20.91
N TYR A 97 -0.91 -6.07 21.57
CA TYR A 97 -0.84 -4.70 21.04
C TYR A 97 0.59 -4.16 21.11
N THR A 98 1.30 -4.39 22.22
CA THR A 98 2.69 -3.98 22.38
C THR A 98 3.59 -4.62 21.33
N THR A 99 3.48 -5.92 21.14
CA THR A 99 4.25 -6.66 20.12
C THR A 99 3.89 -6.22 18.70
N THR A 100 2.62 -5.90 18.46
CA THR A 100 2.15 -5.33 17.16
C THR A 100 2.80 -3.99 16.90
N VAL A 101 2.82 -3.07 17.87
CA VAL A 101 3.49 -1.76 17.74
C VAL A 101 4.99 -1.95 17.48
N LEU A 102 5.65 -2.85 18.19
CA LEU A 102 7.07 -3.15 17.94
C LEU A 102 7.33 -3.68 16.54
N ALA A 103 6.46 -4.55 16.03
CA ALA A 103 6.54 -5.04 14.66
C ALA A 103 6.36 -3.90 13.64
N TRP A 104 5.39 -2.98 13.84
CA TRP A 104 5.23 -1.79 13.02
C TRP A 104 6.47 -0.91 13.03
N VAL A 105 7.02 -0.61 14.22
CA VAL A 105 8.23 0.20 14.36
C VAL A 105 9.42 -0.46 13.66
N GLY A 106 9.59 -1.77 13.80
CA GLY A 106 10.64 -2.53 13.11
C GLY A 106 10.56 -2.37 11.58
N GLY A 107 9.36 -2.51 11.00
CA GLY A 107 9.12 -2.29 9.59
C GLY A 107 9.42 -0.85 9.15
N LEU A 108 8.99 0.14 9.92
CA LEU A 108 9.27 1.55 9.66
C LEU A 108 10.77 1.88 9.75
N CYS A 109 11.49 1.30 10.71
CA CYS A 109 12.95 1.45 10.80
C CYS A 109 13.64 0.92 9.54
N CYS A 110 13.25 -0.24 9.03
CA CYS A 110 13.79 -0.77 7.78
C CYS A 110 13.55 0.18 6.59
N LEU A 111 12.33 0.71 6.47
CA LEU A 111 12.00 1.68 5.42
C LEU A 111 12.75 3.01 5.58
N TRP A 112 12.93 3.47 6.81
CA TRP A 112 13.70 4.67 7.10
C TRP A 112 15.17 4.51 6.71
N VAL A 113 15.78 3.34 7.00
CA VAL A 113 17.15 3.02 6.57
C VAL A 113 17.24 3.06 5.04
N VAL A 114 16.28 2.48 4.31
CA VAL A 114 16.26 2.55 2.84
C VAL A 114 16.16 4.00 2.37
N ALA A 115 15.27 4.81 2.94
CA ALA A 115 15.12 6.22 2.58
C ALA A 115 16.40 7.02 2.86
N TYR A 116 17.12 6.69 3.93
CA TYR A 116 18.43 7.26 4.25
C TYR A 116 19.50 6.84 3.23
N MET A 117 19.56 5.55 2.88
CA MET A 117 20.45 5.03 1.83
C MET A 117 20.19 5.70 0.48
N ASP A 118 18.92 5.97 0.14
CA ASP A 118 18.56 6.65 -1.11
C ASP A 118 19.04 8.11 -1.14
N LYS A 119 19.15 8.74 0.02
CA LYS A 119 19.66 10.11 0.15
C LYS A 119 21.20 10.15 0.13
N SER A 120 21.86 9.20 0.81
CA SER A 120 23.33 9.18 0.98
C SER A 120 24.05 8.52 -0.20
N SER A 121 23.43 7.55 -0.84
CA SER A 121 24.00 6.79 -1.97
C SER A 121 22.88 6.50 -2.99
N PRO A 122 22.47 7.51 -3.78
CA PRO A 122 21.41 7.32 -4.75
C PRO A 122 21.82 6.26 -5.78
N LEU A 123 20.90 5.32 -6.08
CA LEU A 123 21.10 4.28 -7.10
C LEU A 123 21.23 4.86 -8.51
N THR A 124 20.79 6.10 -8.72
CA THR A 124 21.02 6.86 -9.95
C THR A 124 22.00 7.97 -9.63
N PRO A 125 23.17 8.06 -10.33
CA PRO A 125 23.99 9.26 -10.27
C PRO A 125 23.10 10.45 -10.59
N GLY A 126 23.19 11.50 -9.77
CA GLY A 126 22.28 12.65 -9.84
C GLY A 126 22.11 13.10 -11.28
N LEU A 127 20.87 13.10 -11.74
CA LEU A 127 20.53 13.96 -12.87
C LEU A 127 20.93 15.37 -12.43
N PRO A 128 21.67 16.14 -13.26
CA PRO A 128 21.76 17.57 -13.02
C PRO A 128 20.32 18.06 -12.85
N ASP A 129 20.06 18.74 -11.74
CA ASP A 129 18.80 19.44 -11.54
C ASP A 129 18.63 20.33 -12.77
N ASP A 130 17.70 19.95 -13.65
CA ASP A 130 17.44 20.63 -14.93
C ASP A 130 17.00 22.10 -14.73
N ASP A 131 16.83 22.52 -13.48
CA ASP A 131 16.27 23.85 -13.16
C ASP A 131 17.32 24.94 -12.86
N THR A 132 18.63 24.61 -12.76
CA THR A 132 19.62 25.63 -12.37
C THR A 132 20.70 25.95 -13.38
N THR A 133 20.87 25.16 -14.45
CA THR A 133 21.96 25.40 -15.44
C THR A 133 21.50 25.93 -16.78
N ALA A 134 20.22 25.92 -17.12
CA ALA A 134 19.73 26.50 -18.37
C ALA A 134 19.79 28.03 -18.43
N SER A 135 19.96 28.71 -17.28
CA SER A 135 19.97 30.18 -17.20
C SER A 135 21.34 30.82 -17.23
N LYS A 136 22.45 30.08 -17.08
CA LYS A 136 23.80 30.69 -16.99
C LYS A 136 24.74 30.44 -18.17
N SER A 137 24.37 29.62 -19.16
CA SER A 137 25.23 29.32 -20.31
C SER A 137 24.84 30.02 -21.61
N ALA A 138 23.86 30.93 -21.61
CA ALA A 138 23.41 31.63 -22.82
C ALA A 138 24.15 32.97 -23.09
N LYS A 139 25.19 33.29 -22.36
CA LYS A 139 26.04 34.48 -22.66
C LYS A 139 27.47 34.06 -22.92
N GLY A 140 27.80 33.94 -24.19
CA GLY A 140 29.18 33.95 -24.69
C GLY A 140 29.68 32.63 -25.26
N HIS A 141 29.47 32.41 -26.54
CA HIS A 141 30.55 32.19 -27.50
C HIS A 141 29.97 32.11 -28.92
N SER A 142 30.35 33.14 -29.69
CA SER A 142 30.17 33.23 -31.13
C SER A 142 31.07 32.26 -31.89
N LEU A 143 30.52 31.74 -33.01
CA LEU A 143 31.20 31.39 -34.24
C LEU A 143 32.48 30.53 -34.13
N ARG A 144 32.31 29.19 -34.30
CA ARG A 144 33.27 28.45 -35.11
C ARG A 144 32.56 27.36 -35.90
N LYS A 145 32.33 27.61 -37.20
CA LYS A 145 32.00 26.62 -38.22
C LYS A 145 33.10 25.55 -38.22
N GLY A 146 32.81 24.37 -37.76
CA GLY A 146 33.65 23.20 -37.87
C GLY A 146 32.74 21.99 -37.95
N ARG A 147 32.58 21.44 -39.17
CA ARG A 147 31.89 20.18 -39.47
C ARG A 147 32.61 19.08 -38.68
N ARG A 148 32.11 18.76 -37.47
CA ARG A 148 32.48 17.56 -36.74
C ARG A 148 31.35 16.56 -36.85
N ASN A 149 31.72 15.36 -37.35
CA ASN A 149 30.84 14.17 -37.30
C ASN A 149 30.27 14.06 -35.88
N PRO A 150 28.97 13.74 -35.72
CA PRO A 150 28.42 13.44 -34.41
C PRO A 150 29.22 12.27 -33.84
N ALA A 151 30.01 12.53 -32.80
CA ALA A 151 30.58 11.47 -31.99
C ALA A 151 29.44 10.53 -31.53
N PRO A 152 29.68 9.21 -31.54
CA PRO A 152 28.68 8.30 -30.99
C PRO A 152 28.34 8.78 -29.59
N ILE A 153 27.05 8.85 -29.29
CA ILE A 153 26.55 9.20 -27.96
C ILE A 153 27.03 8.06 -27.04
N GLU A 154 28.23 8.22 -26.48
CA GLU A 154 28.78 7.35 -25.42
C GLU A 154 28.00 7.55 -24.11
N GLY A 155 26.69 7.46 -24.14
CA GLY A 155 25.82 7.60 -22.98
C GLY A 155 25.07 6.32 -22.60
N SER A 156 25.23 5.25 -23.38
CA SER A 156 24.49 3.98 -23.10
C SER A 156 25.26 2.98 -22.22
N GLY A 157 26.54 3.25 -21.93
CA GLY A 157 27.41 2.26 -21.30
C GLY A 157 27.50 2.27 -19.77
N THR A 158 26.98 3.28 -19.08
CA THR A 158 27.21 3.45 -17.63
C THR A 158 26.05 3.00 -16.73
N TYR A 159 24.92 2.60 -17.29
CA TYR A 159 23.78 2.12 -16.48
C TYR A 159 23.83 0.63 -16.12
N ASP A 160 24.70 -0.16 -16.75
CA ASP A 160 24.84 -1.60 -16.49
C ASP A 160 25.61 -1.93 -15.19
N GLN A 161 26.23 -0.93 -14.56
CA GLN A 161 26.90 -1.07 -13.26
C GLN A 161 26.12 -0.41 -12.12
N LEU A 162 24.81 -0.58 -12.07
CA LEU A 162 24.11 -0.42 -10.79
C LEU A 162 24.79 -1.35 -9.79
N ASP A 163 25.35 -0.77 -8.72
CA ASP A 163 25.98 -1.54 -7.65
C ASP A 163 25.01 -2.63 -7.16
N GLY A 164 25.23 -3.84 -7.64
CA GLY A 164 24.36 -4.98 -7.37
C GLY A 164 24.23 -5.25 -5.87
N THR A 165 25.19 -4.81 -5.08
CA THR A 165 25.22 -4.92 -3.63
C THR A 165 24.24 -3.93 -2.98
N ALA A 166 24.28 -2.66 -3.41
CA ALA A 166 23.36 -1.64 -2.91
C ALA A 166 21.89 -1.96 -3.23
N MET A 167 21.62 -2.54 -4.40
CA MET A 167 20.28 -2.96 -4.77
C MET A 167 19.81 -4.17 -3.96
N ARG A 168 20.71 -5.16 -3.70
CA ARG A 168 20.40 -6.33 -2.86
C ARG A 168 20.09 -5.92 -1.43
N SER A 169 20.87 -4.99 -0.86
CA SER A 169 20.64 -4.48 0.49
C SER A 169 19.29 -3.81 0.63
N ARG A 170 18.88 -2.97 -0.33
CA ARG A 170 17.54 -2.35 -0.33
C ARG A 170 16.42 -3.38 -0.45
N MET A 171 16.57 -4.34 -1.36
CA MET A 171 15.60 -5.41 -1.53
C MET A 171 15.44 -6.24 -0.25
N PHE A 172 16.54 -6.56 0.42
CA PHE A 172 16.51 -7.27 1.71
C PHE A 172 15.76 -6.46 2.77
N LEU A 173 16.04 -5.16 2.89
CA LEU A 173 15.35 -4.29 3.85
C LEU A 173 13.85 -4.17 3.56
N TYR A 174 13.45 -4.11 2.29
CA TYR A 174 12.04 -4.14 1.93
C TYR A 174 11.36 -5.47 2.29
N LEU A 175 12.02 -6.60 2.06
CA LEU A 175 11.50 -7.91 2.45
C LEU A 175 11.38 -8.01 3.98
N LEU A 176 12.38 -7.53 4.72
CA LEU A 176 12.37 -7.51 6.18
C LEU A 176 11.23 -6.61 6.71
N ALA A 177 11.04 -5.42 6.13
CA ALA A 177 9.90 -4.56 6.44
C ALA A 177 8.56 -5.27 6.18
N GLY A 178 8.44 -5.98 5.06
CA GLY A 178 7.26 -6.77 4.73
C GLY A 178 6.99 -7.88 5.75
N ILE A 179 8.03 -8.58 6.22
CA ILE A 179 7.92 -9.59 7.28
C ILE A 179 7.46 -8.96 8.59
N CYS A 180 8.03 -7.82 8.99
CA CYS A 180 7.61 -7.10 10.19
C CYS A 180 6.13 -6.68 10.11
N PHE A 181 5.68 -6.16 8.98
CA PHE A 181 4.29 -5.77 8.79
C PHE A 181 3.35 -6.98 8.70
N PHE A 182 3.78 -8.10 8.14
CA PHE A 182 3.03 -9.36 8.21
C PHE A 182 2.87 -9.83 9.65
N ALA A 183 3.94 -9.79 10.44
CA ALA A 183 3.89 -10.10 11.87
C ALA A 183 2.91 -9.19 12.61
N ALA A 184 2.89 -7.89 12.28
CA ALA A 184 1.93 -6.94 12.86
C ALA A 184 0.46 -7.29 12.55
N HIS A 185 0.17 -8.03 11.48
CA HIS A 185 -1.18 -8.56 11.19
C HIS A 185 -1.49 -9.88 11.93
N ALA A 186 -0.46 -10.63 12.32
CA ALA A 186 -0.62 -11.89 13.03
C ALA A 186 -0.74 -11.70 14.55
N LEU A 187 0.08 -10.82 15.12
CA LEU A 187 0.24 -10.64 16.56
C LEU A 187 -1.04 -10.23 17.31
N PRO A 188 -1.96 -9.39 16.78
CA PRO A 188 -3.20 -9.06 17.47
C PRO A 188 -4.10 -10.27 17.75
N ASN A 189 -3.97 -11.32 16.93
CA ASN A 189 -4.76 -12.55 17.07
C ASN A 189 -4.00 -13.67 17.78
N TRP A 190 -2.77 -13.40 18.25
CA TRP A 190 -1.95 -14.37 18.96
C TRP A 190 -2.26 -14.37 20.45
N SER A 191 -2.53 -15.53 21.01
CA SER A 191 -2.66 -15.69 22.45
C SER A 191 -1.32 -16.11 23.05
N PHE A 192 -0.73 -15.23 23.85
CA PHE A 192 0.57 -15.47 24.51
C PHE A 192 0.42 -16.39 25.74
N SER A 193 -0.76 -16.44 26.34
CA SER A 193 -1.08 -17.34 27.47
C SER A 193 -1.38 -18.78 27.04
N GLY A 194 -1.38 -19.05 25.74
CA GLY A 194 -1.64 -20.38 25.19
C GLY A 194 -2.94 -20.46 24.38
N PRO A 195 -3.23 -21.62 23.78
CA PRO A 195 -4.45 -21.79 23.00
C PRO A 195 -5.67 -21.73 23.92
N PRO A 196 -6.80 -21.15 23.42
CA PRO A 196 -8.08 -21.17 24.13
C PRO A 196 -8.49 -22.58 24.52
N GLN A 197 -9.27 -22.71 25.60
CA GLN A 197 -9.71 -24.02 26.11
C GLN A 197 -10.34 -24.86 24.98
N GLY A 198 -9.85 -26.10 24.85
CA GLY A 198 -10.30 -27.04 23.82
C GLY A 198 -9.67 -26.86 22.43
N MET A 199 -8.76 -25.92 22.25
CA MET A 199 -8.05 -25.72 21.00
C MET A 199 -6.61 -26.24 21.09
N GLU A 200 -6.19 -27.02 20.11
CA GLU A 200 -4.80 -27.47 19.99
C GLU A 200 -3.89 -26.33 19.44
N TRP A 201 -2.61 -26.33 19.82
CA TRP A 201 -1.61 -25.36 19.33
C TRP A 201 -1.59 -25.28 17.80
N GLY A 202 -1.61 -26.41 17.10
CA GLY A 202 -1.59 -26.46 15.64
C GLY A 202 -2.78 -25.74 15.00
N ARG A 203 -3.97 -25.89 15.59
CA ARG A 203 -5.18 -25.21 15.12
C ARG A 203 -5.13 -23.70 15.38
N MET A 204 -4.63 -23.28 16.53
CA MET A 204 -4.44 -21.86 16.85
C MET A 204 -3.46 -21.20 15.87
N VAL A 205 -2.28 -21.80 15.66
CA VAL A 205 -1.29 -21.30 14.72
C VAL A 205 -1.86 -21.21 13.30
N SER A 206 -2.56 -22.25 12.86
CA SER A 206 -3.20 -22.27 11.53
C SER A 206 -4.25 -21.17 11.37
N ALA A 207 -5.08 -20.94 12.38
CA ALA A 207 -6.10 -19.90 12.37
C ALA A 207 -5.48 -18.49 12.34
N VAL A 208 -4.46 -18.24 13.18
CA VAL A 208 -3.76 -16.94 13.24
C VAL A 208 -3.05 -16.65 11.92
N LEU A 209 -2.26 -17.61 11.41
CA LEU A 209 -1.55 -17.43 10.14
C LEU A 209 -2.50 -17.30 8.96
N GLY A 210 -3.60 -18.07 8.95
CA GLY A 210 -4.63 -17.97 7.91
C GLY A 210 -5.26 -16.57 7.88
N THR A 211 -5.67 -16.06 9.04
CA THR A 211 -6.25 -14.71 9.18
C THR A 211 -5.22 -13.63 8.80
N ALA A 212 -3.99 -13.73 9.30
CA ALA A 212 -2.91 -12.79 9.00
C ALA A 212 -2.61 -12.78 7.50
N THR A 213 -2.48 -13.95 6.89
CA THR A 213 -2.24 -14.09 5.45
C THR A 213 -3.36 -13.45 4.65
N HIS A 214 -4.62 -13.75 4.98
CA HIS A 214 -5.77 -13.17 4.31
C HIS A 214 -5.79 -11.63 4.42
N ASN A 215 -5.59 -11.08 5.62
CA ASN A 215 -5.56 -9.64 5.86
C ASN A 215 -4.38 -8.97 5.16
N TYR A 216 -3.21 -9.60 5.19
CA TYR A 216 -2.02 -9.09 4.53
C TYR A 216 -2.15 -9.09 3.01
N PHE A 217 -2.70 -10.17 2.42
CA PHE A 217 -2.96 -10.21 0.97
C PHE A 217 -3.96 -9.14 0.54
N THR A 218 -5.01 -8.91 1.31
CA THR A 218 -5.95 -7.83 0.98
C THR A 218 -5.33 -6.44 1.02
N SER A 219 -4.22 -6.27 1.73
CA SER A 219 -3.45 -5.01 1.80
C SER A 219 -2.76 -4.65 0.49
N PHE A 220 -2.54 -5.61 -0.42
CA PHE A 220 -1.98 -5.33 -1.74
C PHE A 220 -2.92 -4.46 -2.60
N ALA A 221 -4.23 -4.54 -2.40
CA ALA A 221 -5.18 -3.75 -3.17
C ALA A 221 -5.07 -2.24 -2.88
N PRO A 222 -5.16 -1.75 -1.63
CA PRO A 222 -4.95 -0.35 -1.35
C PRO A 222 -3.49 0.08 -1.65
N ALA A 223 -2.49 -0.80 -1.51
CA ALA A 223 -1.12 -0.49 -1.87
C ALA A 223 -0.96 -0.23 -3.38
N GLY A 224 -1.50 -1.10 -4.23
CA GLY A 224 -1.53 -0.92 -5.68
C GLY A 224 -2.29 0.35 -6.09
N ALA A 225 -3.44 0.62 -5.47
CA ALA A 225 -4.26 1.79 -5.73
C ALA A 225 -3.55 3.10 -5.34
N LEU A 226 -2.88 3.16 -4.19
CA LEU A 226 -2.11 4.34 -3.77
C LEU A 226 -0.83 4.52 -4.57
N ALA A 227 -0.19 3.43 -5.02
CA ALA A 227 0.90 3.51 -5.99
C ALA A 227 0.42 4.11 -7.32
N LEU A 228 -0.75 3.71 -7.83
CA LEU A 228 -1.40 4.31 -9.01
C LEU A 228 -1.70 5.80 -8.80
N LEU A 229 -2.16 6.17 -7.60
CA LEU A 229 -2.41 7.56 -7.26
C LEU A 229 -1.14 8.40 -7.35
N SER A 230 -0.02 7.91 -6.82
CA SER A 230 1.27 8.58 -6.92
C SER A 230 1.72 8.79 -8.36
N ILE A 231 1.46 7.81 -9.25
CA ILE A 231 1.72 7.91 -10.68
C ILE A 231 0.82 8.96 -11.34
N SER A 232 -0.47 8.99 -11.00
CA SER A 232 -1.44 9.93 -11.60
C SER A 232 -1.10 11.38 -11.29
N VAL A 233 -0.72 11.66 -10.05
CA VAL A 233 -0.27 13.00 -9.61
C VAL A 233 0.99 13.42 -10.36
N PHE A 234 1.95 12.51 -10.50
CA PHE A 234 3.18 12.78 -11.23
C PHE A 234 2.93 13.05 -12.72
N TYR A 235 2.07 12.25 -13.36
CA TYR A 235 1.72 12.44 -14.76
C TYR A 235 1.05 13.79 -15.00
N SER A 236 0.12 14.19 -14.13
CA SER A 236 -0.58 15.48 -14.25
C SER A 236 0.35 16.69 -14.10
N GLN A 237 1.38 16.59 -13.26
CA GLN A 237 2.40 17.64 -13.11
C GLN A 237 3.28 17.75 -14.36
N ARG A 238 3.66 16.63 -14.95
CA ARG A 238 4.57 16.60 -16.11
C ARG A 238 3.88 17.05 -17.40
N THR A 239 2.60 16.73 -17.61
CA THR A 239 1.84 17.18 -18.78
C THR A 239 1.62 18.69 -18.80
N ARG A 240 1.63 19.34 -17.63
CA ARG A 240 1.52 20.81 -17.54
C ARG A 240 2.83 21.54 -17.88
N SER A 241 3.98 20.86 -17.80
CA SER A 241 5.29 21.50 -17.92
C SER A 241 6.03 21.23 -19.22
N SER A 242 5.51 20.41 -20.17
CA SER A 242 6.33 19.92 -21.27
C SER A 242 5.67 19.99 -22.64
N ALA A 243 6.32 20.66 -23.58
CA ALA A 243 6.09 20.53 -25.01
C ALA A 243 6.48 19.11 -25.50
N ALA A 244 5.81 18.62 -26.54
CA ALA A 244 6.00 17.27 -27.09
C ALA A 244 7.41 17.07 -27.66
N THR A 245 8.28 16.37 -26.92
CA THR A 245 9.60 15.94 -27.39
C THR A 245 9.66 14.40 -27.49
N PRO A 246 10.50 13.80 -28.36
CA PRO A 246 10.64 12.34 -28.53
C PRO A 246 10.98 11.62 -27.21
N ALA A 247 11.71 12.27 -26.30
CA ALA A 247 12.00 11.75 -24.96
C ALA A 247 10.73 11.54 -24.13
N ASN A 248 9.64 12.28 -24.43
CA ASN A 248 8.36 12.14 -23.74
C ASN A 248 7.61 10.86 -24.15
N PHE A 249 7.81 10.34 -25.38
CA PHE A 249 7.16 9.12 -25.83
C PHE A 249 7.68 7.88 -25.08
N ALA A 250 9.01 7.73 -24.94
CA ALA A 250 9.58 6.62 -24.17
C ALA A 250 9.12 6.66 -22.71
N ALA A 251 9.07 7.87 -22.12
CA ALA A 251 8.59 8.05 -20.75
C ALA A 251 7.11 7.70 -20.57
N THR A 252 6.25 7.94 -21.58
CA THR A 252 4.83 7.55 -21.53
C THR A 252 4.63 6.04 -21.61
N VAL A 253 5.41 5.33 -22.44
CA VAL A 253 5.36 3.86 -22.54
C VAL A 253 5.76 3.21 -21.21
N ASP A 254 6.80 3.73 -20.54
CA ASP A 254 7.23 3.20 -19.25
C ASP A 254 6.21 3.50 -18.15
N LEU A 255 5.57 4.66 -18.21
CA LEU A 255 4.52 5.02 -17.28
C LEU A 255 3.29 4.12 -17.44
N GLU A 256 2.90 3.75 -18.67
CA GLU A 256 1.82 2.79 -18.91
C GLU A 256 2.14 1.39 -18.38
N LYS A 257 3.41 0.96 -18.46
CA LYS A 257 3.86 -0.31 -17.84
C LYS A 257 3.76 -0.22 -16.32
N ALA A 258 4.14 0.91 -15.72
CA ALA A 258 4.03 1.12 -14.28
C ALA A 258 2.56 1.12 -13.81
N VAL A 259 1.65 1.75 -14.56
CA VAL A 259 0.21 1.70 -14.29
C VAL A 259 -0.30 0.26 -14.31
N ARG A 260 0.06 -0.50 -15.33
CA ARG A 260 -0.32 -1.92 -15.43
C ARG A 260 0.21 -2.73 -14.25
N TRP A 261 1.46 -2.51 -13.84
CA TRP A 261 2.07 -3.18 -12.70
C TRP A 261 1.34 -2.90 -11.40
N CYS A 262 1.04 -1.63 -11.12
CA CYS A 262 0.30 -1.25 -9.92
C CYS A 262 -1.16 -1.76 -9.92
N ALA A 263 -1.84 -1.72 -11.08
CA ALA A 263 -3.18 -2.27 -11.23
C ALA A 263 -3.21 -3.80 -11.00
N LEU A 264 -2.16 -4.52 -11.43
CA LEU A 264 -2.02 -5.95 -11.13
C LEU A 264 -1.99 -6.22 -9.63
N TRP A 265 -1.24 -5.44 -8.87
CA TRP A 265 -1.18 -5.60 -7.40
C TRP A 265 -2.53 -5.31 -6.74
N ALA A 266 -3.24 -4.29 -7.22
CA ALA A 266 -4.59 -4.01 -6.74
C ALA A 266 -5.55 -5.19 -6.99
N LEU A 267 -5.46 -5.83 -8.16
CA LEU A 267 -6.23 -7.03 -8.51
C LEU A 267 -5.85 -8.25 -7.66
N ILE A 268 -4.55 -8.53 -7.50
CA ILE A 268 -4.05 -9.64 -6.67
C ILE A 268 -4.60 -9.55 -5.25
N GLY A 269 -4.68 -8.34 -4.69
CA GLY A 269 -5.20 -8.15 -3.33
C GLY A 269 -6.70 -8.40 -3.19
N TYR A 270 -7.50 -8.04 -4.18
CA TYR A 270 -8.96 -8.03 -3.99
C TYR A 270 -9.75 -9.06 -4.81
N ILE A 271 -9.20 -9.63 -5.88
CA ILE A 271 -9.89 -10.71 -6.62
C ILE A 271 -10.20 -11.90 -5.70
N PRO A 272 -9.26 -12.45 -4.91
CA PRO A 272 -9.56 -13.57 -4.02
C PRO A 272 -10.66 -13.25 -3.02
N ARG A 273 -10.62 -12.04 -2.44
CA ARG A 273 -11.63 -11.57 -1.50
C ARG A 273 -13.01 -11.39 -2.16
N CYS A 274 -13.04 -10.92 -3.39
CA CYS A 274 -14.28 -10.78 -4.15
C CYS A 274 -14.90 -12.15 -4.42
N ILE A 275 -14.11 -13.12 -4.86
CA ILE A 275 -14.55 -14.50 -5.12
C ILE A 275 -15.09 -15.16 -3.83
N ASP A 276 -14.33 -15.04 -2.73
CA ASP A 276 -14.73 -15.58 -1.42
C ASP A 276 -16.09 -15.03 -0.97
N ARG A 277 -16.29 -13.72 -1.07
CA ARG A 277 -17.55 -13.08 -0.64
C ARG A 277 -18.72 -13.40 -1.55
N TRP A 278 -18.51 -13.47 -2.86
CA TRP A 278 -19.53 -13.95 -3.78
C TRP A 278 -19.86 -15.42 -3.53
N GLY A 279 -18.86 -16.27 -3.26
CA GLY A 279 -19.06 -17.68 -2.93
C GLY A 279 -19.91 -17.86 -1.68
N LEU A 280 -19.65 -17.10 -0.61
CA LEU A 280 -20.47 -17.09 0.60
C LEU A 280 -21.90 -16.64 0.31
N PHE A 281 -22.09 -15.53 -0.40
CA PHE A 281 -23.42 -15.02 -0.76
C PHE A 281 -24.24 -16.06 -1.54
N ILE A 282 -23.64 -16.65 -2.57
CA ILE A 282 -24.27 -17.68 -3.40
C ILE A 282 -24.58 -18.91 -2.54
N GLY A 283 -23.63 -19.39 -1.74
CA GLY A 283 -23.81 -20.57 -0.89
C GLY A 283 -24.98 -20.41 0.06
N PHE A 284 -25.09 -19.29 0.77
CA PHE A 284 -26.22 -19.03 1.66
C PHE A 284 -27.56 -18.83 0.91
N SER A 285 -27.54 -18.16 -0.25
CA SER A 285 -28.72 -17.94 -1.07
C SER A 285 -29.33 -19.25 -1.57
N PHE A 286 -28.50 -20.24 -1.90
CA PHE A 286 -28.96 -21.55 -2.36
C PHE A 286 -29.29 -22.53 -1.21
N SER A 287 -28.79 -22.29 0.00
CA SER A 287 -29.06 -23.19 1.14
C SER A 287 -30.50 -23.09 1.71
N GLY A 288 -31.25 -22.06 1.31
CA GLY A 288 -32.57 -21.78 1.84
C GLY A 288 -32.62 -21.34 3.32
N GLN A 289 -31.46 -21.19 3.96
CA GLN A 289 -31.36 -20.85 5.39
C GLN A 289 -31.45 -19.33 5.67
N GLY A 290 -31.66 -18.51 4.66
CA GLY A 290 -31.57 -17.05 4.81
C GLY A 290 -30.15 -16.57 5.08
N LEU A 291 -29.94 -15.25 4.93
CA LEU A 291 -28.63 -14.66 5.15
C LEU A 291 -28.44 -14.36 6.65
N PRO A 292 -27.39 -14.90 7.29
CA PRO A 292 -27.12 -14.61 8.69
C PRO A 292 -26.75 -13.13 8.90
N ASP A 293 -27.17 -12.55 10.02
CA ASP A 293 -26.98 -11.12 10.33
C ASP A 293 -25.52 -10.66 10.28
N TRP A 294 -24.58 -11.54 10.66
CA TRP A 294 -23.15 -11.23 10.60
C TRP A 294 -22.62 -11.08 9.16
N LEU A 295 -23.33 -11.67 8.17
CA LEU A 295 -22.93 -11.63 6.77
C LEU A 295 -23.47 -10.38 6.05
N MET A 296 -24.57 -9.79 6.54
CA MET A 296 -25.20 -8.62 5.91
C MET A 296 -24.25 -7.42 5.69
N PRO A 297 -23.42 -6.99 6.66
CA PRO A 297 -22.47 -5.91 6.44
C PRO A 297 -21.40 -6.22 5.38
N GLN A 298 -21.13 -7.50 5.17
CA GLN A 298 -20.13 -7.95 4.19
C GLN A 298 -20.71 -7.99 2.77
N ILE A 299 -21.99 -8.33 2.66
CA ILE A 299 -22.72 -8.36 1.38
C ILE A 299 -23.02 -6.94 0.89
N THR A 300 -23.42 -6.03 1.75
CA THR A 300 -23.65 -4.63 1.37
C THR A 300 -22.38 -4.00 0.77
N GLY A 301 -21.19 -4.40 1.26
CA GLY A 301 -19.90 -3.99 0.71
C GLY A 301 -19.47 -4.71 -0.57
N LEU A 302 -20.23 -5.72 -1.05
CA LEU A 302 -19.82 -6.56 -2.18
C LEU A 302 -19.91 -5.82 -3.52
N VAL A 303 -20.96 -5.01 -3.71
CA VAL A 303 -21.14 -4.23 -4.95
C VAL A 303 -19.98 -3.22 -5.14
N PRO A 304 -19.70 -2.31 -4.18
CA PRO A 304 -18.59 -1.39 -4.36
C PRO A 304 -17.23 -2.11 -4.46
N LEU A 305 -17.04 -3.26 -3.80
CA LEU A 305 -15.84 -4.07 -3.96
C LEU A 305 -15.69 -4.58 -5.40
N THR A 306 -16.75 -5.15 -5.97
CA THR A 306 -16.76 -5.69 -7.33
C THR A 306 -16.51 -4.58 -8.37
N LEU A 307 -17.12 -3.42 -8.19
CA LEU A 307 -16.90 -2.27 -9.06
C LEU A 307 -15.46 -1.74 -8.96
N ALA A 308 -14.86 -1.71 -7.78
CA ALA A 308 -13.45 -1.32 -7.62
C ALA A 308 -12.51 -2.30 -8.35
N VAL A 309 -12.76 -3.62 -8.20
CA VAL A 309 -12.01 -4.65 -8.94
C VAL A 309 -12.17 -4.48 -10.45
N ALA A 310 -13.39 -4.19 -10.94
CA ALA A 310 -13.64 -3.93 -12.35
C ALA A 310 -12.87 -2.70 -12.86
N CYS A 311 -12.81 -1.60 -12.09
CA CYS A 311 -12.00 -0.43 -12.44
C CYS A 311 -10.51 -0.78 -12.63
N TRP A 312 -9.93 -1.57 -11.72
CA TRP A 312 -8.53 -1.98 -11.85
C TRP A 312 -8.33 -3.01 -12.97
N ALA A 313 -9.30 -3.89 -13.23
CA ALA A 313 -9.24 -4.82 -14.37
C ALA A 313 -9.23 -4.06 -15.70
N ILE A 314 -10.01 -2.99 -15.82
CA ILE A 314 -10.01 -2.10 -16.98
C ILE A 314 -8.63 -1.43 -17.11
N LEU A 315 -8.08 -0.85 -16.03
CA LEU A 315 -6.74 -0.26 -16.03
C LEU A 315 -5.64 -1.26 -16.40
N PHE A 316 -5.79 -2.51 -16.01
CA PHE A 316 -4.81 -3.57 -16.34
C PHE A 316 -4.87 -3.96 -17.82
N THR A 317 -6.06 -4.02 -18.43
CA THR A 317 -6.28 -4.59 -19.76
C THR A 317 -6.17 -3.56 -20.90
N LEU A 318 -6.57 -2.30 -20.66
CA LEU A 318 -6.57 -1.26 -21.69
C LEU A 318 -5.17 -0.93 -22.21
N ARG A 319 -5.08 -0.52 -23.46
CA ARG A 319 -3.83 -0.05 -24.09
C ARG A 319 -3.49 1.41 -23.73
N SER A 320 -4.52 2.29 -23.68
CA SER A 320 -4.36 3.72 -23.36
C SER A 320 -4.71 4.01 -21.89
N ARG A 321 -3.95 3.44 -20.96
CA ARG A 321 -4.22 3.47 -19.51
C ARG A 321 -4.18 4.87 -18.91
N LEU A 322 -3.29 5.72 -19.41
CA LEU A 322 -3.09 7.06 -18.86
C LEU A 322 -4.35 7.94 -19.01
N GLN A 323 -5.14 7.72 -20.06
CA GLN A 323 -6.39 8.47 -20.30
C GLN A 323 -7.49 8.13 -19.29
N VAL A 324 -7.46 6.93 -18.72
CA VAL A 324 -8.48 6.40 -17.83
C VAL A 324 -8.00 6.27 -16.37
N LEU A 325 -6.90 6.94 -16.00
CA LEU A 325 -6.38 6.94 -14.63
C LEU A 325 -7.40 7.42 -13.58
N TRP A 326 -8.41 8.18 -13.98
CA TRP A 326 -9.53 8.58 -13.11
C TRP A 326 -10.29 7.38 -12.52
N LEU A 327 -10.29 6.21 -13.21
CA LEU A 327 -10.87 4.97 -12.68
C LEU A 327 -10.24 4.54 -11.36
N ASN A 328 -8.96 4.85 -11.12
CA ASN A 328 -8.34 4.57 -9.84
C ASN A 328 -8.91 5.43 -8.70
N TRP A 329 -9.24 6.70 -8.98
CA TRP A 329 -9.93 7.56 -8.02
C TRP A 329 -11.31 7.02 -7.69
N LEU A 330 -12.05 6.57 -8.72
CA LEU A 330 -13.35 5.92 -8.53
C LEU A 330 -13.21 4.65 -7.68
N ALA A 331 -12.23 3.80 -7.96
CA ALA A 331 -11.97 2.60 -7.17
C ALA A 331 -11.66 2.92 -5.71
N LEU A 332 -10.81 3.92 -5.43
CA LEU A 332 -10.52 4.38 -4.07
C LEU A 332 -11.77 4.92 -3.36
N ALA A 333 -12.59 5.72 -4.06
CA ALA A 333 -13.85 6.20 -3.51
C ALA A 333 -14.80 5.05 -3.16
N LEU A 334 -14.89 4.03 -4.02
CA LEU A 334 -15.67 2.81 -3.76
C LEU A 334 -15.16 2.03 -2.55
N LEU A 335 -13.84 2.02 -2.29
CA LEU A 335 -13.29 1.43 -1.06
C LEU A 335 -13.72 2.20 0.18
N VAL A 336 -13.69 3.53 0.14
CA VAL A 336 -14.15 4.39 1.25
C VAL A 336 -15.63 4.16 1.49
N VAL A 337 -16.46 4.13 0.44
CA VAL A 337 -17.89 3.81 0.54
C VAL A 337 -18.08 2.44 1.18
N ARG A 338 -17.37 1.43 0.72
CA ARG A 338 -17.44 0.07 1.29
C ARG A 338 -17.13 0.06 2.79
N GLN A 339 -16.10 0.77 3.23
CA GLN A 339 -15.75 0.83 4.66
C GLN A 339 -16.76 1.63 5.48
N SER A 340 -17.49 2.55 4.86
CA SER A 340 -18.50 3.38 5.52
C SER A 340 -19.88 2.71 5.59
N LEU A 341 -20.20 1.76 4.70
CA LEU A 341 -21.54 1.14 4.64
C LEU A 341 -22.01 0.51 5.96
N PRO A 342 -21.19 -0.24 6.73
CA PRO A 342 -21.62 -0.79 8.01
C PRO A 342 -22.06 0.30 9.00
N PHE A 343 -21.41 1.47 8.96
CA PHE A 343 -21.72 2.61 9.84
C PHE A 343 -23.01 3.30 9.39
N ILE A 344 -23.18 3.49 8.08
CA ILE A 344 -24.40 4.09 7.51
C ILE A 344 -25.61 3.20 7.84
N THR A 345 -25.50 1.89 7.68
CA THR A 345 -26.59 0.96 8.01
C THR A 345 -26.91 0.94 9.50
N TYR A 346 -25.91 1.07 10.36
CA TYR A 346 -26.14 1.20 11.80
C TYR A 346 -26.89 2.51 12.15
N LEU A 347 -26.48 3.65 11.59
CA LEU A 347 -27.17 4.93 11.81
C LEU A 347 -28.63 4.88 11.36
N LEU A 348 -28.90 4.34 10.18
CA LEU A 348 -30.27 4.20 9.67
C LEU A 348 -31.15 3.34 10.58
N LYS A 349 -30.60 2.26 11.15
CA LYS A 349 -31.32 1.39 12.10
C LYS A 349 -31.53 2.05 13.47
N SER A 350 -30.68 2.98 13.87
CA SER A 350 -30.81 3.68 15.17
C SER A 350 -31.78 4.87 15.11
N THR A 351 -32.11 5.36 13.91
CA THR A 351 -33.04 6.48 13.69
C THR A 351 -34.44 6.01 13.27
N ALA A 352 -34.61 4.75 12.90
CA ALA A 352 -35.89 4.10 12.63
C ALA A 352 -36.45 3.39 13.88
#